data_968fc88995cbaeed2d3efcd1f33d66e3
#
_entry.id   968fc88995cbaeed2d3efcd1f33d66e3
#
_cell.length_a   1.000
_cell.length_b   1.000
_cell.length_c   1.000
_cell.angle_alpha   90.00
_cell.angle_beta   90.00
_cell.angle_gamma   90.00
#
_symmetry.space_group_name_H-M   'P 1'
#
loop_
_entity.id
_entity.type
_entity.pdbx_description
1 polymer ?
#
loop_
_entity_poly.entity_id
_entity_poly.type
_entity_poly.pdbx_seq_one_letter_code
_entity_poly.pdbx_strand_id
1 'polypeptide(L)'
;LEEILKTNDKKKDVCGLKIFMGSSTGNLLVENPLVLEKIFGGTELLIATHCEEESLIKRNKAALEAIKPILEPSDHPIIRDEEVCFESSFKAIQLAKKFDARLHILHISTAKELQLFSNLRTLADKRITAEVCVHHLHFTANDYASLGNLIKCNPAIKAPENKNALWEGLLNDQLDVIATDHAPHTWTEKQEAYAHAHAGLPLVQHGLLLMLKYVDEGKMSMEKMVEKMSHAVATCFQIKDRGFIREGYHADLVLVKKAPYTVSKDNILYHCGWSPFEGNSFPYQVNTTFVNGYKVYHEGVFNEAQKGQRLQFTRS
;
A
#
# COMPACT_ATOMS: atom_id res chain seq x y z
N LEU A 1 17.94 16.97 1.16
CA LEU A 1 17.34 17.54 2.37
C LEU A 1 16.75 18.93 2.11
N GLU A 2 17.50 19.83 1.50
CA GLU A 2 17.05 21.21 1.22
C GLU A 2 15.75 21.23 0.38
N GLU A 3 15.67 20.44 -0.69
CA GLU A 3 14.46 20.31 -1.51
C GLU A 3 13.27 19.76 -0.73
N ILE A 4 13.50 18.84 0.21
CA ILE A 4 12.45 18.32 1.10
C ILE A 4 11.89 19.44 1.98
N LEU A 5 12.75 20.26 2.57
CA LEU A 5 12.31 21.35 3.45
C LEU A 5 11.53 22.45 2.72
N LYS A 6 11.82 22.70 1.43
CA LYS A 6 11.05 23.61 0.58
C LYS A 6 9.58 23.19 0.40
N THR A 7 9.24 21.92 0.63
CA THR A 7 7.84 21.46 0.56
C THR A 7 6.95 22.04 1.67
N ASN A 8 7.54 22.49 2.78
CA ASN A 8 6.79 23.15 3.86
C ASN A 8 6.06 24.41 3.39
N ASP A 9 6.60 25.13 2.40
CA ASP A 9 5.97 26.33 1.83
C ASP A 9 4.78 25.99 0.92
N LYS A 10 4.56 24.71 0.64
CA LYS A 10 3.53 24.21 -0.27
C LYS A 10 2.62 23.17 0.37
N LYS A 11 2.37 23.28 1.67
CA LYS A 11 1.58 22.32 2.45
C LYS A 11 0.21 22.01 1.86
N LYS A 12 -0.44 22.99 1.24
CA LYS A 12 -1.79 22.84 0.63
C LYS A 12 -1.78 22.09 -0.69
N ASP A 13 -0.59 21.93 -1.28
CA ASP A 13 -0.40 21.37 -2.61
C ASP A 13 0.33 20.03 -2.60
N VAL A 14 0.99 19.66 -1.49
CA VAL A 14 1.83 18.47 -1.36
C VAL A 14 1.17 17.49 -0.40
N CYS A 15 0.92 16.25 -0.85
CA CYS A 15 0.29 15.22 -0.02
C CYS A 15 1.12 14.88 1.23
N GLY A 16 2.43 14.72 1.08
CA GLY A 16 3.35 14.33 2.12
C GLY A 16 4.73 14.08 1.56
N LEU A 17 5.65 13.62 2.40
CA LEU A 17 6.99 13.21 2.02
C LEU A 17 7.07 11.67 2.00
N LYS A 18 7.50 11.07 0.90
CA LYS A 18 7.82 9.65 0.84
C LYS A 18 9.30 9.45 1.13
N ILE A 19 9.60 8.56 2.09
CA ILE A 19 10.97 8.16 2.46
C ILE A 19 11.10 6.65 2.30
N PHE A 20 12.18 6.22 1.68
CA PHE A 20 12.60 4.82 1.65
C PHE A 20 13.63 4.59 2.75
N MET A 21 13.20 3.94 3.84
CA MET A 21 14.07 3.47 4.93
C MET A 21 14.46 2.01 4.71
N GLY A 22 14.79 1.64 3.48
CA GLY A 22 15.15 0.32 2.99
C GLY A 22 14.64 0.11 1.56
N SER A 23 15.25 -0.83 0.83
CA SER A 23 14.75 -1.37 -0.46
C SER A 23 14.27 -0.34 -1.47
N SER A 24 15.10 0.62 -1.79
CA SER A 24 14.82 1.58 -2.87
C SER A 24 15.39 1.10 -4.20
N THR A 25 14.67 1.38 -5.28
CA THR A 25 15.23 1.35 -6.63
C THR A 25 16.02 2.64 -6.88
N GLY A 26 17.27 2.52 -7.29
CA GLY A 26 18.16 3.68 -7.52
C GLY A 26 18.67 4.32 -6.22
N ASN A 27 18.90 5.64 -6.23
CA ASN A 27 19.55 6.39 -5.15
C ASN A 27 18.56 7.06 -4.18
N LEU A 28 17.37 6.49 -3.95
CA LEU A 28 16.33 7.08 -3.11
C LEU A 28 16.39 6.63 -1.64
N LEU A 29 17.29 5.69 -1.31
CA LEU A 29 17.45 5.15 0.04
C LEU A 29 17.99 6.21 1.01
N VAL A 30 17.36 6.35 2.18
CA VAL A 30 17.76 7.25 3.25
C VAL A 30 18.03 6.44 4.51
N GLU A 31 19.30 6.09 4.72
CA GLU A 31 19.76 5.29 5.88
C GLU A 31 20.51 6.14 6.93
N ASN A 32 21.01 7.31 6.55
CA ASN A 32 21.80 8.15 7.45
C ASN A 32 20.93 8.70 8.59
N PRO A 33 21.19 8.34 9.87
CA PRO A 33 20.36 8.74 11.01
C PRO A 33 20.26 10.26 11.16
N LEU A 34 21.33 11.01 10.90
CA LEU A 34 21.34 12.47 11.01
C LEU A 34 20.46 13.13 9.94
N VAL A 35 20.38 12.51 8.74
CA VAL A 35 19.50 12.99 7.67
C VAL A 35 18.06 12.70 8.03
N LEU A 36 17.74 11.50 8.54
CA LEU A 36 16.41 11.13 9.01
C LEU A 36 15.94 12.07 10.13
N GLU A 37 16.79 12.35 11.14
CA GLU A 37 16.45 13.30 12.21
C GLU A 37 16.13 14.69 11.67
N LYS A 38 16.91 15.18 10.70
CA LYS A 38 16.65 16.49 10.07
C LYS A 38 15.35 16.51 9.27
N ILE A 39 14.97 15.40 8.63
CA ILE A 39 13.70 15.30 7.91
C ILE A 39 12.54 15.27 8.90
N PHE A 40 12.58 14.37 9.89
CA PHE A 40 11.49 14.22 10.87
C PHE A 40 11.31 15.46 11.74
N GLY A 41 12.39 16.16 12.08
CA GLY A 41 12.34 17.42 12.85
C GLY A 41 12.11 18.68 12.01
N GLY A 42 12.22 18.58 10.68
CA GLY A 42 12.20 19.74 9.77
C GLY A 42 10.91 19.90 8.95
N THR A 43 9.94 19.00 9.07
CA THR A 43 8.69 19.09 8.32
C THR A 43 7.46 18.94 9.20
N GLU A 44 6.40 19.67 8.84
CA GLU A 44 5.06 19.49 9.41
C GLU A 44 4.15 18.60 8.53
N LEU A 45 4.64 18.23 7.34
CA LEU A 45 3.94 17.33 6.44
C LEU A 45 3.92 15.90 7.00
N LEU A 46 2.92 15.13 6.57
CA LEU A 46 2.92 13.68 6.82
C LEU A 46 4.11 13.04 6.12
N ILE A 47 4.88 12.25 6.87
CA ILE A 47 5.99 11.44 6.36
C ILE A 47 5.45 10.03 6.13
N ALA A 48 5.49 9.56 4.89
CA ALA A 48 5.13 8.19 4.52
C ALA A 48 6.41 7.37 4.32
N THR A 49 6.56 6.25 5.02
CA THR A 49 7.81 5.47 5.01
C THR A 49 7.60 4.05 4.51
N HIS A 50 8.46 3.63 3.56
CA HIS A 50 8.74 2.22 3.33
C HIS A 50 9.76 1.77 4.38
N CYS A 51 9.46 0.72 5.13
CA CYS A 51 10.24 0.29 6.28
C CYS A 51 10.74 -1.16 6.11
N GLU A 52 12.00 -1.31 5.74
CA GLU A 52 12.74 -2.57 5.77
C GLU A 52 14.21 -2.31 6.13
N GLU A 53 14.75 -3.06 7.07
CA GLU A 53 16.12 -2.87 7.55
C GLU A 53 17.12 -3.52 6.59
N GLU A 54 17.83 -2.72 5.82
CA GLU A 54 18.73 -3.16 4.74
C GLU A 54 19.88 -4.05 5.24
N SER A 55 20.41 -3.78 6.44
CA SER A 55 21.47 -4.59 7.04
C SER A 55 21.01 -6.01 7.34
N LEU A 56 19.76 -6.17 7.78
CA LEU A 56 19.16 -7.49 8.03
C LEU A 56 18.86 -8.22 6.72
N ILE A 57 18.35 -7.50 5.69
CA ILE A 57 18.15 -8.09 4.36
C ILE A 57 19.46 -8.68 3.83
N LYS A 58 20.54 -7.90 3.86
CA LYS A 58 21.87 -8.34 3.40
C LYS A 58 22.37 -9.56 4.19
N ARG A 59 22.23 -9.54 5.51
CA ARG A 59 22.59 -10.65 6.39
C ARG A 59 21.80 -11.92 6.05
N ASN A 60 20.49 -11.83 5.97
CA ASN A 60 19.60 -12.95 5.71
C ASN A 60 19.86 -13.53 4.31
N LYS A 61 20.04 -12.67 3.30
CA LYS A 61 20.39 -13.10 1.95
C LYS A 61 21.72 -13.85 1.92
N ALA A 62 22.77 -13.30 2.52
CA ALA A 62 24.08 -13.95 2.55
C ALA A 62 24.05 -15.29 3.28
N ALA A 63 23.32 -15.39 4.39
CA ALA A 63 23.16 -16.65 5.12
C ALA A 63 22.45 -17.71 4.27
N LEU A 64 21.44 -17.32 3.49
CA LEU A 64 20.70 -18.24 2.62
C LEU A 64 21.54 -18.66 1.41
N GLU A 65 22.26 -17.73 0.77
CA GLU A 65 23.16 -18.00 -0.36
C GLU A 65 24.31 -18.96 0.01
N ALA A 66 24.74 -18.98 1.28
CA ALA A 66 25.76 -19.92 1.77
C ALA A 66 25.29 -21.39 1.75
N ILE A 67 24.00 -21.65 1.81
CA ILE A 67 23.43 -23.01 1.85
C ILE A 67 22.61 -23.34 0.59
N LYS A 68 22.16 -22.34 -0.16
CA LYS A 68 21.35 -22.48 -1.37
C LYS A 68 21.84 -21.49 -2.42
N PRO A 69 22.69 -21.90 -3.36
CA PRO A 69 23.34 -20.98 -4.32
C PRO A 69 22.38 -20.36 -5.34
N ILE A 70 21.21 -20.98 -5.59
CA ILE A 70 20.17 -20.46 -6.49
C ILE A 70 18.94 -20.13 -5.66
N LEU A 71 18.66 -18.84 -5.54
CA LEU A 71 17.48 -18.35 -4.83
C LEU A 71 16.24 -18.39 -5.71
N GLU A 72 15.11 -18.65 -5.07
CA GLU A 72 13.79 -18.78 -5.69
C GLU A 72 12.76 -17.81 -5.06
N PRO A 73 11.60 -17.60 -5.69
CA PRO A 73 10.58 -16.72 -5.12
C PRO A 73 10.13 -17.08 -3.69
N SER A 74 10.10 -18.36 -3.34
CA SER A 74 9.79 -18.84 -1.98
C SER A 74 10.81 -18.42 -0.92
N ASP A 75 12.02 -18.00 -1.32
CA ASP A 75 13.05 -17.49 -0.41
C ASP A 75 12.84 -16.02 -0.04
N HIS A 76 11.99 -15.33 -0.79
CA HIS A 76 11.76 -13.91 -0.61
C HIS A 76 11.32 -13.52 0.81
N PRO A 77 10.34 -14.18 1.45
CA PRO A 77 9.93 -13.89 2.83
C PRO A 77 10.97 -14.33 3.87
N ILE A 78 11.94 -15.18 3.55
CA ILE A 78 13.05 -15.56 4.44
C ILE A 78 14.09 -14.42 4.45
N ILE A 79 14.40 -13.88 3.29
CA ILE A 79 15.34 -12.75 3.14
C ILE A 79 14.77 -11.48 3.77
N ARG A 80 13.46 -11.23 3.54
CA ARG A 80 12.70 -10.07 4.01
C ARG A 80 11.72 -10.53 5.08
N ASP A 81 12.28 -11.00 6.19
CA ASP A 81 11.52 -11.58 7.30
C ASP A 81 10.80 -10.52 8.16
N GLU A 82 10.15 -10.97 9.21
CA GLU A 82 9.40 -10.10 10.11
C GLU A 82 10.29 -9.12 10.86
N GLU A 83 11.53 -9.52 11.18
CA GLU A 83 12.49 -8.68 11.88
C GLU A 83 12.95 -7.51 11.01
N VAL A 84 13.15 -7.75 9.72
CA VAL A 84 13.49 -6.72 8.72
C VAL A 84 12.46 -5.58 8.73
N CYS A 85 11.17 -5.92 8.72
CA CYS A 85 10.09 -4.94 8.75
C CYS A 85 9.97 -4.25 10.11
N PHE A 86 9.96 -5.04 11.19
CA PHE A 86 9.76 -4.53 12.55
C PHE A 86 10.84 -3.53 12.97
N GLU A 87 12.12 -3.84 12.77
CA GLU A 87 13.23 -2.97 13.17
C GLU A 87 13.18 -1.60 12.48
N SER A 88 12.87 -1.58 11.19
CA SER A 88 12.77 -0.33 10.44
C SER A 88 11.53 0.47 10.84
N SER A 89 10.36 -0.17 10.96
CA SER A 89 9.12 0.45 11.43
C SER A 89 9.28 1.02 12.84
N PHE A 90 9.93 0.28 13.75
CA PHE A 90 10.22 0.74 15.10
C PHE A 90 11.09 2.00 15.10
N LYS A 91 12.18 2.02 14.30
CA LYS A 91 13.06 3.20 14.16
C LYS A 91 12.29 4.42 13.66
N ALA A 92 11.44 4.27 12.63
CA ALA A 92 10.61 5.35 12.11
C ALA A 92 9.66 5.91 13.17
N ILE A 93 9.03 5.04 13.96
CA ILE A 93 8.12 5.44 15.05
C ILE A 93 8.86 6.15 16.18
N GLN A 94 10.08 5.72 16.55
CA GLN A 94 10.89 6.43 17.54
C GLN A 94 11.24 7.84 17.07
N LEU A 95 11.61 8.01 15.79
CA LEU A 95 11.84 9.33 15.20
C LEU A 95 10.57 10.19 15.22
N ALA A 96 9.43 9.64 14.81
CA ALA A 96 8.16 10.36 14.83
C ALA A 96 7.78 10.83 16.25
N LYS A 97 7.97 9.98 17.26
CA LYS A 97 7.74 10.33 18.67
C LYS A 97 8.72 11.40 19.17
N LYS A 98 10.01 11.29 18.81
CA LYS A 98 11.06 12.25 19.22
C LYS A 98 10.77 13.66 18.72
N PHE A 99 10.27 13.78 17.49
CA PHE A 99 10.05 15.08 16.84
C PHE A 99 8.58 15.49 16.75
N ASP A 100 7.67 14.74 17.37
CA ASP A 100 6.22 14.90 17.24
C ASP A 100 5.75 14.98 15.77
N ALA A 101 6.41 14.24 14.88
CA ALA A 101 6.12 14.23 13.45
C ALA A 101 4.86 13.41 13.13
N ARG A 102 4.17 13.77 12.05
CA ARG A 102 3.10 12.94 11.48
C ARG A 102 3.74 11.85 10.62
N LEU A 103 3.48 10.59 10.98
CA LEU A 103 4.03 9.41 10.30
C LEU A 103 2.94 8.50 9.77
N HIS A 104 3.13 7.99 8.57
CA HIS A 104 2.33 6.91 7.99
C HIS A 104 3.26 5.78 7.55
N ILE A 105 3.15 4.62 8.19
CA ILE A 105 3.92 3.44 7.77
C ILE A 105 3.15 2.73 6.66
N LEU A 106 3.78 2.60 5.51
CA LEU A 106 3.19 2.00 4.32
C LEU A 106 3.20 0.47 4.42
N HIS A 107 2.25 -0.18 3.76
CA HIS A 107 2.20 -1.63 3.45
C HIS A 107 2.69 -2.54 4.58
N ILE A 108 2.12 -2.42 5.80
CA ILE A 108 2.39 -3.34 6.90
C ILE A 108 2.15 -4.79 6.45
N SER A 109 3.10 -5.67 6.76
CA SER A 109 3.11 -7.04 6.25
C SER A 109 3.30 -8.12 7.31
N THR A 110 3.49 -7.73 8.60
CA THR A 110 3.81 -8.69 9.67
C THR A 110 2.92 -8.51 10.91
N ALA A 111 2.64 -9.63 11.60
CA ALA A 111 2.00 -9.64 12.91
C ALA A 111 2.83 -8.88 13.95
N LYS A 112 4.15 -8.98 13.85
CA LYS A 112 5.08 -8.34 14.79
C LYS A 112 4.97 -6.83 14.77
N GLU A 113 4.78 -6.21 13.60
CA GLU A 113 4.64 -4.76 13.47
C GLU A 113 3.36 -4.22 14.14
N LEU A 114 2.28 -5.01 14.25
CA LEU A 114 1.01 -4.56 14.85
C LEU A 114 1.16 -4.07 16.29
N GLN A 115 2.15 -4.58 17.04
CA GLN A 115 2.46 -4.11 18.40
C GLN A 115 2.85 -2.62 18.46
N LEU A 116 3.26 -2.05 17.33
CA LEU A 116 3.71 -0.67 17.23
C LEU A 116 2.55 0.33 17.07
N PHE A 117 1.34 -0.15 16.76
CA PHE A 117 0.19 0.68 16.43
C PHE A 117 -0.91 0.57 17.47
N SER A 118 -1.57 1.68 17.72
CA SER A 118 -2.63 1.81 18.74
C SER A 118 -3.97 2.16 18.11
N ASN A 119 -5.05 1.61 18.65
CA ASN A 119 -6.43 1.93 18.33
C ASN A 119 -7.15 2.76 19.42
N LEU A 120 -6.40 3.29 20.39
CA LEU A 120 -6.94 4.04 21.53
C LEU A 120 -7.36 5.47 21.17
N ARG A 121 -6.98 5.97 20.01
CA ARG A 121 -7.33 7.32 19.53
C ARG A 121 -8.13 7.22 18.24
N THR A 122 -8.97 8.22 17.98
CA THR A 122 -9.62 8.35 16.69
C THR A 122 -8.57 8.60 15.61
N LEU A 123 -8.85 8.23 14.37
CA LEU A 123 -7.91 8.43 13.26
C LEU A 123 -7.50 9.90 13.11
N ALA A 124 -8.42 10.84 13.33
CA ALA A 124 -8.14 12.27 13.25
C ALA A 124 -7.11 12.74 14.28
N ASP A 125 -7.02 12.05 15.43
CA ASP A 125 -6.12 12.37 16.54
C ASP A 125 -4.80 11.57 16.48
N LYS A 126 -4.71 10.57 15.58
CA LYS A 126 -3.47 9.80 15.42
C LYS A 126 -2.41 10.62 14.70
N ARG A 127 -1.22 10.68 15.26
CA ARG A 127 -0.03 11.20 14.58
C ARG A 127 0.77 10.11 13.87
N ILE A 128 0.62 8.87 14.30
CA ILE A 128 1.23 7.68 13.71
C ILE A 128 0.11 6.80 13.21
N THR A 129 0.07 6.57 11.91
CA THR A 129 -0.91 5.77 11.18
C THR A 129 -0.23 4.69 10.35
N ALA A 130 -0.97 3.68 9.93
CA ALA A 130 -0.45 2.58 9.15
C ALA A 130 -1.46 2.09 8.11
N GLU A 131 -0.94 1.56 7.01
CA GLU A 131 -1.77 0.91 5.99
C GLU A 131 -1.41 -0.56 5.80
N VAL A 132 -2.36 -1.32 5.30
CA VAL A 132 -2.15 -2.67 4.79
C VAL A 132 -2.58 -2.75 3.34
N CYS A 133 -1.79 -3.43 2.50
CA CYS A 133 -2.14 -3.58 1.10
C CYS A 133 -2.99 -4.82 0.84
N VAL A 134 -3.87 -4.73 -0.15
CA VAL A 134 -4.80 -5.80 -0.53
C VAL A 134 -4.10 -7.15 -0.80
N HIS A 135 -2.89 -7.14 -1.32
CA HIS A 135 -2.13 -8.36 -1.58
C HIS A 135 -1.60 -9.02 -0.30
N HIS A 136 -1.23 -8.26 0.74
CA HIS A 136 -0.86 -8.80 2.05
C HIS A 136 -2.08 -9.37 2.81
N LEU A 137 -3.29 -8.84 2.54
CA LEU A 137 -4.54 -9.40 3.06
C LEU A 137 -5.02 -10.65 2.29
N HIS A 138 -4.47 -10.90 1.10
CA HIS A 138 -4.93 -11.98 0.22
C HIS A 138 -3.96 -13.15 0.16
N PHE A 139 -2.75 -12.90 -0.30
CA PHE A 139 -1.74 -13.93 -0.50
C PHE A 139 -1.02 -14.32 0.80
N THR A 140 -0.38 -15.48 0.76
CA THR A 140 0.52 -16.01 1.79
C THR A 140 1.82 -16.50 1.16
N ALA A 141 2.83 -16.78 1.96
CA ALA A 141 4.09 -17.34 1.47
C ALA A 141 3.91 -18.67 0.72
N ASN A 142 2.82 -19.42 0.99
CA ASN A 142 2.51 -20.67 0.28
C ASN A 142 2.20 -20.42 -1.21
N ASP A 143 1.69 -19.25 -1.56
CA ASP A 143 1.30 -18.91 -2.93
C ASP A 143 2.51 -18.68 -3.85
N TYR A 144 3.73 -18.49 -3.30
CA TYR A 144 4.95 -18.45 -4.12
C TYR A 144 5.20 -19.73 -4.91
N ALA A 145 4.70 -20.88 -4.42
CA ALA A 145 4.84 -22.16 -5.12
C ALA A 145 4.15 -22.17 -6.50
N SER A 146 3.02 -21.47 -6.62
CA SER A 146 2.23 -21.42 -7.86
C SER A 146 2.38 -20.11 -8.64
N LEU A 147 2.57 -18.98 -7.94
CA LEU A 147 2.61 -17.65 -8.56
C LEU A 147 4.04 -17.10 -8.72
N GLY A 148 5.01 -17.67 -8.03
CA GLY A 148 6.43 -17.29 -8.17
C GLY A 148 6.66 -15.78 -8.05
N ASN A 149 7.38 -15.23 -9.03
CA ASN A 149 7.69 -13.80 -9.07
C ASN A 149 6.45 -12.91 -9.29
N LEU A 150 5.32 -13.44 -9.76
CA LEU A 150 4.12 -12.62 -9.96
C LEU A 150 3.63 -11.98 -8.67
N ILE A 151 3.92 -12.59 -7.50
CA ILE A 151 3.61 -12.01 -6.20
C ILE A 151 4.85 -11.51 -5.44
N LYS A 152 6.01 -11.43 -6.08
CA LYS A 152 7.19 -10.81 -5.49
C LYS A 152 6.96 -9.31 -5.31
N CYS A 153 6.97 -8.83 -4.07
CA CYS A 153 6.83 -7.42 -3.67
C CYS A 153 7.68 -7.11 -2.43
N ASN A 154 7.89 -5.85 -2.16
CA ASN A 154 8.59 -5.36 -0.98
C ASN A 154 7.67 -4.46 -0.15
N PRO A 155 7.36 -4.83 1.10
CA PRO A 155 7.77 -6.03 1.84
C PRO A 155 7.21 -7.33 1.25
N ALA A 156 7.92 -8.44 1.50
CA ALA A 156 7.51 -9.76 1.00
C ALA A 156 6.15 -10.19 1.55
N ILE A 157 5.41 -11.01 0.79
CA ILE A 157 4.25 -11.76 1.29
C ILE A 157 4.76 -12.77 2.32
N LYS A 158 4.18 -12.76 3.53
CA LYS A 158 4.61 -13.56 4.68
C LYS A 158 3.79 -14.84 4.86
N ALA A 159 4.15 -15.64 5.86
CA ALA A 159 3.42 -16.83 6.27
C ALA A 159 1.96 -16.54 6.65
N PRO A 160 1.06 -17.55 6.60
CA PRO A 160 -0.40 -17.38 6.78
C PRO A 160 -0.82 -16.68 8.08
N GLU A 161 -0.08 -16.90 9.17
CA GLU A 161 -0.33 -16.27 10.47
C GLU A 161 -0.24 -14.75 10.41
N ASN A 162 0.67 -14.21 9.61
CA ASN A 162 0.77 -12.75 9.40
C ASN A 162 -0.47 -12.20 8.72
N LYS A 163 -0.96 -12.86 7.66
CA LYS A 163 -2.21 -12.47 6.99
C LYS A 163 -3.39 -12.44 7.96
N ASN A 164 -3.51 -13.43 8.83
CA ASN A 164 -4.59 -13.49 9.82
C ASN A 164 -4.49 -12.33 10.82
N ALA A 165 -3.30 -12.07 11.35
CA ALA A 165 -3.06 -10.94 12.26
C ALA A 165 -3.32 -9.59 11.57
N LEU A 166 -2.93 -9.41 10.30
CA LEU A 166 -3.21 -8.19 9.55
C LEU A 166 -4.72 -7.93 9.41
N TRP A 167 -5.53 -8.98 9.17
CA TRP A 167 -6.99 -8.86 9.19
C TRP A 167 -7.51 -8.43 10.55
N GLU A 168 -7.04 -9.03 11.64
CA GLU A 168 -7.42 -8.63 13.01
C GLU A 168 -7.04 -7.18 13.28
N GLY A 169 -5.81 -6.78 12.94
CA GLY A 169 -5.32 -5.41 13.10
C GLY A 169 -6.10 -4.37 12.28
N LEU A 170 -6.60 -4.75 11.09
CA LEU A 170 -7.45 -3.90 10.25
C LEU A 170 -8.85 -3.72 10.86
N LEU A 171 -9.46 -4.81 11.33
CA LEU A 171 -10.82 -4.81 11.84
C LEU A 171 -10.93 -4.12 13.21
N ASN A 172 -9.86 -4.14 14.01
CA ASN A 172 -9.80 -3.48 15.33
C ASN A 172 -9.18 -2.08 15.31
N ASP A 173 -8.95 -1.48 14.11
CA ASP A 173 -8.44 -0.11 13.93
C ASP A 173 -6.98 0.14 14.36
N GLN A 174 -6.15 -0.91 14.50
CA GLN A 174 -4.69 -0.76 14.58
C GLN A 174 -4.12 -0.33 13.22
N LEU A 175 -4.64 -0.92 12.13
CA LEU A 175 -4.35 -0.50 10.75
C LEU A 175 -5.46 0.41 10.25
N ASP A 176 -5.08 1.55 9.71
CA ASP A 176 -5.98 2.67 9.44
C ASP A 176 -6.53 2.67 8.01
N VAL A 177 -5.74 2.24 7.04
CA VAL A 177 -6.01 2.37 5.61
C VAL A 177 -5.80 1.05 4.88
N ILE A 178 -6.63 0.77 3.88
CA ILE A 178 -6.39 -0.26 2.88
C ILE A 178 -5.82 0.40 1.63
N ALA A 179 -4.65 -0.06 1.20
CA ALA A 179 -3.93 0.44 0.03
C ALA A 179 -3.68 -0.65 -1.01
N THR A 180 -3.07 -0.31 -2.12
CA THR A 180 -2.72 -1.29 -3.17
C THR A 180 -1.22 -1.45 -3.36
N ASP A 181 -0.42 -0.42 -3.10
CA ASP A 181 0.98 -0.35 -3.52
C ASP A 181 1.13 -0.79 -4.99
N HIS A 182 0.30 -0.19 -5.87
CA HIS A 182 0.27 -0.52 -7.29
C HIS A 182 1.61 -0.20 -7.95
N ALA A 183 2.41 -1.22 -8.20
CA ALA A 183 3.74 -1.14 -8.79
C ALA A 183 3.85 -2.11 -9.98
N PRO A 184 3.29 -1.74 -11.16
CA PRO A 184 3.28 -2.60 -12.33
C PRO A 184 4.67 -2.71 -12.95
N HIS A 185 5.06 -3.92 -13.29
CA HIS A 185 6.23 -4.25 -14.09
C HIS A 185 5.78 -5.05 -15.31
N THR A 186 6.54 -5.02 -16.37
CA THR A 186 6.20 -5.78 -17.58
C THR A 186 6.20 -7.29 -17.32
N TRP A 187 5.46 -8.02 -18.13
CA TRP A 187 5.44 -9.48 -18.06
C TRP A 187 6.86 -10.07 -18.14
N THR A 188 7.67 -9.55 -19.08
CA THR A 188 9.05 -10.01 -19.28
C THR A 188 9.90 -9.83 -18.03
N GLU A 189 9.84 -8.66 -17.36
CA GLU A 189 10.56 -8.41 -16.11
C GLU A 189 10.13 -9.35 -14.98
N LYS A 190 8.87 -9.77 -14.97
CA LYS A 190 8.34 -10.72 -13.98
C LYS A 190 8.73 -12.18 -14.29
N GLN A 191 9.12 -12.50 -15.51
CA GLN A 191 9.58 -13.85 -15.90
C GLN A 191 11.08 -14.06 -15.75
N GLU A 192 11.84 -13.04 -15.40
CA GLU A 192 13.25 -13.14 -15.08
C GLU A 192 13.52 -14.11 -13.91
N ALA A 193 14.74 -14.60 -13.80
CA ALA A 193 15.16 -15.33 -12.60
C ALA A 193 14.92 -14.49 -11.35
N TYR A 194 14.63 -15.13 -10.20
CA TYR A 194 14.28 -14.43 -8.95
C TYR A 194 15.21 -13.25 -8.62
N ALA A 195 16.52 -13.42 -8.82
CA ALA A 195 17.52 -12.38 -8.52
C ALA A 195 17.32 -11.10 -9.36
N HIS A 196 16.73 -11.18 -10.54
CA HIS A 196 16.57 -10.10 -11.50
C HIS A 196 15.11 -9.64 -11.64
N ALA A 197 14.14 -10.52 -11.31
CA ALA A 197 12.72 -10.19 -11.37
C ALA A 197 12.40 -9.03 -10.44
N HIS A 198 11.74 -8.01 -10.97
CA HIS A 198 11.34 -6.82 -10.22
C HIS A 198 10.27 -7.13 -9.17
N ALA A 199 10.34 -6.44 -8.03
CA ALA A 199 9.33 -6.51 -6.97
C ALA A 199 8.25 -5.48 -7.20
N GLY A 200 6.98 -5.91 -7.24
CA GLY A 200 5.80 -5.07 -7.47
C GLY A 200 4.70 -5.82 -8.21
N LEU A 201 3.45 -5.45 -7.93
CA LEU A 201 2.24 -6.05 -8.49
C LEU A 201 1.31 -4.99 -9.08
N PRO A 202 0.62 -5.28 -10.21
CA PRO A 202 -0.47 -4.44 -10.72
C PRO A 202 -1.77 -4.76 -9.95
N LEU A 203 -2.25 -3.83 -9.10
CA LEU A 203 -3.31 -4.11 -8.13
C LEU A 203 -4.49 -3.13 -8.17
N VAL A 204 -4.33 -1.90 -8.71
CA VAL A 204 -5.33 -0.84 -8.56
C VAL A 204 -6.69 -1.20 -9.19
N GLN A 205 -6.73 -1.92 -10.30
CA GLN A 205 -7.99 -2.32 -10.97
C GLN A 205 -8.80 -3.31 -10.12
N HIS A 206 -8.13 -4.22 -9.43
CA HIS A 206 -8.79 -5.35 -8.76
C HIS A 206 -8.90 -5.19 -7.25
N GLY A 207 -8.24 -4.19 -6.65
CA GLY A 207 -8.23 -3.99 -5.19
C GLY A 207 -9.63 -3.83 -4.61
N LEU A 208 -10.49 -2.99 -5.23
CA LEU A 208 -11.87 -2.81 -4.81
C LEU A 208 -12.69 -4.10 -4.94
N LEU A 209 -12.54 -4.82 -6.06
CA LEU A 209 -13.29 -6.06 -6.31
C LEU A 209 -12.91 -7.16 -5.32
N LEU A 210 -11.63 -7.24 -4.96
CA LEU A 210 -11.15 -8.16 -3.93
C LEU A 210 -11.74 -7.84 -2.55
N MET A 211 -11.78 -6.57 -2.17
CA MET A 211 -12.36 -6.19 -0.88
C MET A 211 -13.87 -6.39 -0.84
N LEU A 212 -14.58 -6.13 -1.95
CA LEU A 212 -16.01 -6.45 -2.09
C LEU A 212 -16.28 -7.95 -1.98
N LYS A 213 -15.39 -8.81 -2.50
CA LYS A 213 -15.47 -10.26 -2.29
C LYS A 213 -15.41 -10.60 -0.79
N TYR A 214 -14.50 -9.99 -0.04
CA TYR A 214 -14.40 -10.22 1.40
C TYR A 214 -15.60 -9.67 2.18
N VAL A 215 -16.26 -8.63 1.70
CA VAL A 215 -17.55 -8.18 2.24
C VAL A 215 -18.64 -9.24 1.97
N ASP A 216 -18.73 -9.78 0.76
CA ASP A 216 -19.72 -10.81 0.39
C ASP A 216 -19.49 -12.12 1.17
N GLU A 217 -18.26 -12.44 1.51
CA GLU A 217 -17.86 -13.56 2.38
C GLU A 217 -18.06 -13.28 3.89
N GLY A 218 -18.55 -12.11 4.27
CA GLY A 218 -18.80 -11.73 5.66
C GLY A 218 -17.55 -11.47 6.50
N LYS A 219 -16.38 -11.29 5.88
CA LYS A 219 -15.11 -11.05 6.57
C LYS A 219 -14.98 -9.62 7.12
N MET A 220 -15.63 -8.66 6.47
CA MET A 220 -15.78 -7.28 6.92
C MET A 220 -17.10 -6.70 6.47
N SER A 221 -17.60 -5.64 7.13
CA SER A 221 -18.79 -4.94 6.65
C SER A 221 -18.49 -4.01 5.48
N MET A 222 -19.52 -3.64 4.71
CA MET A 222 -19.41 -2.66 3.62
C MET A 222 -18.94 -1.29 4.16
N GLU A 223 -19.49 -0.87 5.29
CA GLU A 223 -19.15 0.39 5.96
C GLU A 223 -17.67 0.41 6.36
N LYS A 224 -17.15 -0.70 6.93
CA LYS A 224 -15.73 -0.81 7.30
C LYS A 224 -14.84 -0.78 6.07
N MET A 225 -15.23 -1.42 4.98
CA MET A 225 -14.50 -1.35 3.71
C MET A 225 -14.43 0.08 3.18
N VAL A 226 -15.59 0.77 3.11
CA VAL A 226 -15.64 2.17 2.65
C VAL A 226 -14.85 3.08 3.59
N GLU A 227 -14.96 2.89 4.90
CA GLU A 227 -14.14 3.61 5.87
C GLU A 227 -12.66 3.48 5.55
N LYS A 228 -12.14 2.26 5.41
CA LYS A 228 -10.70 1.99 5.23
C LYS A 228 -10.16 2.37 3.86
N MET A 229 -10.97 2.31 2.80
CA MET A 229 -10.55 2.58 1.43
C MET A 229 -10.81 4.03 0.98
N SER A 230 -11.67 4.79 1.69
CA SER A 230 -12.07 6.14 1.28
C SER A 230 -11.97 7.16 2.42
N HIS A 231 -12.77 7.01 3.48
CA HIS A 231 -12.86 7.98 4.58
C HIS A 231 -11.52 8.13 5.30
N ALA A 232 -10.92 7.01 5.67
CA ALA A 232 -9.64 6.97 6.39
C ALA A 232 -8.51 7.55 5.56
N VAL A 233 -8.47 7.27 4.25
CA VAL A 233 -7.50 7.85 3.32
C VAL A 233 -7.60 9.37 3.31
N ALA A 234 -8.82 9.90 3.11
CA ALA A 234 -9.04 11.34 3.08
C ALA A 234 -8.67 12.01 4.41
N THR A 235 -9.00 11.38 5.54
CA THR A 235 -8.68 11.87 6.89
C THR A 235 -7.17 11.82 7.17
N CYS A 236 -6.53 10.69 6.91
CA CYS A 236 -5.10 10.48 7.15
C CYS A 236 -4.24 11.48 6.38
N PHE A 237 -4.52 11.65 5.09
CA PHE A 237 -3.79 12.56 4.21
C PHE A 237 -4.34 13.99 4.20
N GLN A 238 -5.41 14.28 4.96
CA GLN A 238 -6.07 15.60 5.04
C GLN A 238 -6.52 16.12 3.66
N ILE A 239 -7.06 15.24 2.83
CA ILE A 239 -7.55 15.59 1.49
C ILE A 239 -8.82 16.42 1.63
N LYS A 240 -8.82 17.59 0.99
CA LYS A 240 -9.93 18.55 1.07
C LYS A 240 -11.11 18.11 0.20
N ASP A 241 -12.31 18.15 0.77
CA ASP A 241 -13.60 17.98 0.08
C ASP A 241 -13.72 16.70 -0.78
N ARG A 242 -13.06 15.59 -0.35
CA ARG A 242 -13.11 14.28 -1.01
C ARG A 242 -13.19 13.13 0.01
N GLY A 243 -13.42 11.92 -0.47
CA GLY A 243 -13.45 10.70 0.33
C GLY A 243 -14.79 10.45 1.06
N PHE A 244 -15.75 11.34 0.95
CA PHE A 244 -17.07 11.24 1.57
C PHE A 244 -18.16 11.66 0.60
N ILE A 245 -19.35 11.06 0.71
CA ILE A 245 -20.54 11.53 0.00
C ILE A 245 -21.22 12.60 0.87
N ARG A 246 -20.95 13.87 0.58
CA ARG A 246 -21.47 15.06 1.30
C ARG A 246 -21.75 16.20 0.33
N GLU A 247 -22.71 17.06 0.66
CA GLU A 247 -22.95 18.30 -0.08
C GLU A 247 -21.68 19.17 -0.09
N GLY A 248 -21.35 19.74 -1.25
CA GLY A 248 -20.15 20.56 -1.44
C GLY A 248 -18.85 19.77 -1.71
N TYR A 249 -18.88 18.45 -1.59
CA TYR A 249 -17.71 17.60 -1.90
C TYR A 249 -17.66 17.25 -3.39
N HIS A 250 -16.45 16.99 -3.89
CA HIS A 250 -16.26 16.46 -5.24
C HIS A 250 -16.91 15.09 -5.37
N ALA A 251 -17.67 14.90 -6.43
CA ALA A 251 -18.30 13.62 -6.72
C ALA A 251 -17.29 12.65 -7.39
N ASP A 252 -16.40 12.09 -6.58
CA ASP A 252 -15.54 10.96 -6.94
C ASP A 252 -16.25 9.69 -6.48
N LEU A 253 -16.99 9.05 -7.38
CA LEU A 253 -17.91 7.97 -7.04
C LEU A 253 -17.65 6.75 -7.92
N VAL A 254 -17.83 5.58 -7.33
CA VAL A 254 -17.81 4.29 -8.05
C VAL A 254 -19.13 3.59 -7.84
N LEU A 255 -19.81 3.24 -8.92
CA LEU A 255 -20.98 2.38 -8.91
C LEU A 255 -20.52 0.94 -9.23
N VAL A 256 -20.87 0.03 -8.32
CA VAL A 256 -20.60 -1.40 -8.49
C VAL A 256 -21.91 -2.16 -8.66
N LYS A 257 -21.91 -3.20 -9.47
CA LYS A 257 -23.05 -4.12 -9.60
C LYS A 257 -22.64 -5.52 -9.13
N LYS A 258 -23.56 -6.22 -8.46
CA LYS A 258 -23.38 -7.63 -8.10
C LYS A 258 -23.57 -8.47 -9.37
N ALA A 259 -22.46 -8.82 -9.99
CA ALA A 259 -22.40 -9.65 -11.19
C ALA A 259 -21.02 -10.32 -11.24
N PRO A 260 -20.94 -11.61 -11.58
CA PRO A 260 -19.68 -12.32 -11.69
C PRO A 260 -18.70 -11.60 -12.63
N TYR A 261 -17.45 -11.48 -12.20
CA TYR A 261 -16.36 -10.90 -12.98
C TYR A 261 -15.13 -11.79 -12.83
N THR A 262 -14.78 -12.49 -13.91
CA THR A 262 -13.57 -13.33 -13.95
C THR A 262 -12.44 -12.55 -14.63
N VAL A 263 -11.31 -12.42 -13.93
CA VAL A 263 -10.16 -11.72 -14.47
C VAL A 263 -9.53 -12.52 -15.59
N SER A 264 -9.40 -11.91 -16.75
CA SER A 264 -8.79 -12.49 -17.95
C SER A 264 -7.94 -11.46 -18.69
N LYS A 265 -7.10 -11.90 -19.60
CA LYS A 265 -6.28 -10.99 -20.41
C LYS A 265 -7.12 -9.95 -21.16
N ASP A 266 -8.35 -10.32 -21.57
CA ASP A 266 -9.21 -9.42 -22.36
C ASP A 266 -9.81 -8.28 -21.54
N ASN A 267 -9.84 -8.40 -20.21
CA ASN A 267 -10.40 -7.37 -19.32
C ASN A 267 -9.39 -6.72 -18.37
N ILE A 268 -8.11 -7.04 -18.52
CA ILE A 268 -7.02 -6.37 -17.81
C ILE A 268 -6.72 -5.05 -18.49
N LEU A 269 -6.84 -3.95 -17.74
CA LEU A 269 -6.65 -2.58 -18.23
C LEU A 269 -5.24 -2.03 -17.95
N TYR A 270 -4.38 -2.80 -17.28
CA TYR A 270 -3.00 -2.41 -17.03
C TYR A 270 -2.17 -2.44 -18.31
N HIS A 271 -1.36 -1.42 -18.52
CA HIS A 271 -0.40 -1.41 -19.63
C HIS A 271 0.60 -2.58 -19.60
N CYS A 272 0.88 -3.12 -18.42
CA CYS A 272 1.74 -4.31 -18.26
C CYS A 272 1.08 -5.62 -18.75
N GLY A 273 -0.24 -5.64 -19.01
CA GLY A 273 -0.97 -6.73 -19.66
C GLY A 273 -1.15 -8.01 -18.82
N TRP A 274 -0.94 -7.95 -17.51
CA TRP A 274 -1.13 -9.10 -16.62
C TRP A 274 -1.67 -8.67 -15.24
N SER A 275 -2.18 -9.63 -14.48
CA SER A 275 -2.64 -9.44 -13.10
C SER A 275 -2.32 -10.68 -12.25
N PRO A 276 -1.94 -10.53 -10.98
CA PRO A 276 -1.80 -11.68 -10.07
C PRO A 276 -3.13 -12.37 -9.78
N PHE A 277 -4.24 -11.78 -10.19
CA PHE A 277 -5.59 -12.33 -10.03
C PHE A 277 -6.14 -12.97 -11.31
N GLU A 278 -5.36 -13.16 -12.37
CA GLU A 278 -5.82 -13.81 -13.60
C GLU A 278 -6.41 -15.20 -13.28
N GLY A 279 -7.60 -15.47 -13.82
CA GLY A 279 -8.38 -16.67 -13.50
C GLY A 279 -9.24 -16.58 -12.24
N ASN A 280 -9.04 -15.59 -11.36
CA ASN A 280 -9.90 -15.40 -10.19
C ASN A 280 -11.25 -14.79 -10.59
N SER A 281 -12.31 -15.20 -9.88
CA SER A 281 -13.66 -14.65 -10.04
C SER A 281 -14.03 -13.80 -8.83
N PHE A 282 -14.58 -12.62 -9.09
CA PHE A 282 -15.14 -11.70 -8.10
C PHE A 282 -16.67 -11.65 -8.24
N PRO A 283 -17.43 -11.48 -7.14
CA PRO A 283 -18.89 -11.42 -7.19
C PRO A 283 -19.44 -10.07 -7.68
N TYR A 284 -18.56 -9.08 -7.86
CA TYR A 284 -18.89 -7.72 -8.27
C TYR A 284 -18.06 -7.27 -9.45
N GLN A 285 -18.58 -6.28 -10.19
CA GLN A 285 -17.84 -5.55 -11.21
C GLN A 285 -18.10 -4.04 -11.08
N VAL A 286 -17.11 -3.23 -11.46
CA VAL A 286 -17.30 -1.79 -11.57
C VAL A 286 -18.20 -1.51 -12.78
N ASN A 287 -19.32 -0.81 -12.54
CA ASN A 287 -20.24 -0.41 -13.59
C ASN A 287 -19.89 1.00 -14.10
N THR A 288 -19.72 1.96 -13.19
CA THR A 288 -19.49 3.37 -13.54
C THR A 288 -18.51 4.01 -12.57
N THR A 289 -17.64 4.86 -13.09
CA THR A 289 -16.75 5.70 -12.26
C THR A 289 -16.95 7.17 -12.63
N PHE A 290 -17.12 7.99 -11.59
CA PHE A 290 -17.16 9.45 -11.70
C PHE A 290 -15.91 10.04 -11.05
N VAL A 291 -15.32 11.02 -11.69
CA VAL A 291 -14.20 11.82 -11.17
C VAL A 291 -14.58 13.30 -11.29
N ASN A 292 -14.58 14.03 -10.19
CA ASN A 292 -15.02 15.43 -10.12
C ASN A 292 -16.43 15.66 -10.70
N GLY A 293 -17.34 14.68 -10.56
CA GLY A 293 -18.70 14.73 -11.11
C GLY A 293 -18.84 14.32 -12.57
N TYR A 294 -17.73 14.05 -13.27
CA TYR A 294 -17.77 13.60 -14.66
C TYR A 294 -17.69 12.07 -14.74
N LYS A 295 -18.57 11.49 -15.54
CA LYS A 295 -18.57 10.06 -15.82
C LYS A 295 -17.38 9.73 -16.74
N VAL A 296 -16.30 9.18 -16.16
CA VAL A 296 -15.06 8.87 -16.85
C VAL A 296 -14.98 7.42 -17.32
N TYR A 297 -15.81 6.53 -16.75
CA TYR A 297 -15.90 5.12 -17.14
C TYR A 297 -17.35 4.64 -17.02
N HIS A 298 -17.81 3.85 -17.98
CA HIS A 298 -19.12 3.19 -17.94
C HIS A 298 -19.08 1.91 -18.79
N GLU A 299 -19.29 0.75 -18.14
CA GLU A 299 -19.41 -0.56 -18.78
C GLU A 299 -18.34 -0.86 -19.86
N GLY A 300 -17.07 -0.64 -19.54
CA GLY A 300 -15.94 -0.88 -20.44
C GLY A 300 -15.55 0.31 -21.30
N VAL A 301 -16.35 1.37 -21.34
CA VAL A 301 -16.09 2.55 -22.16
C VAL A 301 -15.47 3.67 -21.32
N PHE A 302 -14.32 4.17 -21.75
CA PHE A 302 -13.65 5.33 -21.13
C PHE A 302 -14.07 6.62 -21.80
N ASN A 303 -14.26 7.67 -21.00
CA ASN A 303 -14.45 9.05 -21.44
C ASN A 303 -13.27 9.90 -20.96
N GLU A 304 -12.37 10.25 -21.85
CA GLU A 304 -11.16 11.03 -21.58
C GLU A 304 -11.33 12.54 -21.83
N ALA A 305 -12.54 13.01 -22.14
CA ALA A 305 -12.81 14.43 -22.45
C ALA A 305 -12.51 15.36 -21.25
N GLN A 306 -12.62 14.83 -20.01
CA GLN A 306 -12.31 15.57 -18.80
C GLN A 306 -11.07 15.00 -18.11
N LYS A 307 -10.16 15.86 -17.75
CA LYS A 307 -8.94 15.49 -17.01
C LYS A 307 -9.18 15.56 -15.50
N GLY A 308 -8.37 14.79 -14.75
CA GLY A 308 -8.32 14.88 -13.30
C GLY A 308 -7.93 16.28 -12.82
N GLN A 309 -8.34 16.62 -11.60
CA GLN A 309 -7.95 17.86 -10.93
C GLN A 309 -6.92 17.57 -9.85
N ARG A 310 -6.05 18.57 -9.59
CA ARG A 310 -5.10 18.50 -8.50
C ARG A 310 -5.81 18.40 -7.15
N LEU A 311 -5.36 17.48 -6.30
CA LEU A 311 -5.84 17.42 -4.92
C LEU A 311 -5.37 18.65 -4.13
N GLN A 312 -6.21 19.09 -3.21
CA GLN A 312 -5.90 20.09 -2.21
C GLN A 312 -5.95 19.46 -0.81
N PHE A 313 -5.21 20.04 0.12
CA PHE A 313 -5.08 19.51 1.47
C PHE A 313 -5.51 20.56 2.50
N THR A 314 -6.24 20.11 3.55
CA THR A 314 -6.71 20.95 4.65
C THR A 314 -5.60 21.13 5.66
N ARG A 315 -4.66 22.05 5.38
CA ARG A 315 -3.50 22.35 6.23
C ARG A 315 -3.33 23.85 6.37
N SER A 316 -3.04 24.28 7.60
CA SER A 316 -2.74 25.69 7.93
C SER A 316 -1.32 26.07 7.52
#